data_9b147abaa9aa20c7450f4681d344e21a
#
_entry.id   9b147abaa9aa20c7450f4681d344e21a
#
_cell.length_a   1.000
_cell.length_b   1.000
_cell.length_c   1.000
_cell.angle_alpha   90.00
_cell.angle_beta   90.00
_cell.angle_gamma   90.00
#
_symmetry.space_group_name_H-M   'P 1'
#
loop_
_entity.id
_entity.type
_entity.pdbx_description
1 polymer ?
#
loop_
_entity_poly.entity_id
_entity_poly.type
_entity_poly.pdbx_seq_one_letter_code
_entity_poly.pdbx_strand_id
1 'polypeptide(L)'
;RGLGDVYKRQDTNGVYADVMEKALYNGIISGISLDGTKFFYVNPLAVKPKAVKKDQRLIHVEPRRQKWFACACCPPNLARMMTSLGEYIYTTEGNTVYQNLFIGSDMKTEVNGKEITLHVTTSYPWEETVSVRVESMEDAAFEYAFRVPGWCRGMTVTVSYTHLRAHET
;
A
#
# COMPACT_ATOMS: atom_id res chain seq x y z
N ARG A 1 -6.25 12.09 -7.64
CA ARG A 1 -6.83 11.08 -6.75
C ARG A 1 -7.83 10.26 -7.54
N GLY A 2 -7.66 8.93 -7.61
CA GLY A 2 -8.56 8.07 -8.35
C GLY A 2 -9.85 7.76 -7.57
N LEU A 3 -10.85 7.26 -8.27
CA LEU A 3 -12.13 6.84 -7.67
C LEU A 3 -11.93 5.86 -6.49
N GLY A 4 -10.93 4.99 -6.57
CA GLY A 4 -10.62 4.05 -5.48
C GLY A 4 -10.25 4.72 -4.15
N ASP A 5 -9.56 5.88 -4.18
CA ASP A 5 -9.24 6.66 -2.96
C ASP A 5 -10.51 7.24 -2.34
N VAL A 6 -11.43 7.75 -3.18
CA VAL A 6 -12.70 8.31 -2.70
C VAL A 6 -13.57 7.23 -2.07
N TYR A 7 -13.73 6.08 -2.72
CA TYR A 7 -14.55 4.98 -2.20
C TYR A 7 -13.96 4.37 -0.93
N LYS A 8 -12.65 4.22 -0.83
CA LYS A 8 -12.00 3.74 0.38
C LYS A 8 -12.30 4.59 1.61
N ARG A 9 -12.44 5.90 1.44
CA ARG A 9 -12.76 6.84 2.53
C ARG A 9 -14.24 6.81 2.93
N GLN A 10 -15.09 6.22 2.10
CA GLN A 10 -16.54 6.14 2.30
C GLN A 10 -17.01 4.74 2.71
N ASP A 11 -16.22 3.71 2.36
CA ASP A 11 -16.59 2.32 2.59
C ASP A 11 -15.30 1.49 2.81
N THR A 12 -15.22 0.81 3.94
CA THR A 12 -14.09 -0.02 4.35
C THR A 12 -14.15 -1.39 3.67
N ASN A 13 -14.05 -1.40 2.33
CA ASN A 13 -14.12 -2.63 1.55
C ASN A 13 -12.74 -3.04 1.04
N GLY A 14 -12.31 -4.27 1.33
CA GLY A 14 -11.02 -4.83 0.92
C GLY A 14 -10.73 -4.79 -0.57
N VAL A 15 -11.78 -4.80 -1.42
CA VAL A 15 -11.64 -4.71 -2.89
C VAL A 15 -10.96 -3.41 -3.32
N TYR A 16 -11.22 -2.29 -2.65
CA TYR A 16 -10.56 -1.02 -2.97
C TYR A 16 -9.07 -1.05 -2.59
N ALA A 17 -8.74 -1.69 -1.48
CA ALA A 17 -7.36 -1.88 -1.08
C ALA A 17 -6.61 -2.85 -2.02
N ASP A 18 -7.26 -3.87 -2.57
CA ASP A 18 -6.68 -4.76 -3.61
C ASP A 18 -6.31 -3.97 -4.87
N VAL A 19 -7.20 -3.08 -5.32
CA VAL A 19 -6.92 -2.22 -6.49
C VAL A 19 -5.78 -1.26 -6.19
N MET A 20 -5.75 -0.67 -4.99
CA MET A 20 -4.69 0.24 -4.56
C MET A 20 -3.33 -0.46 -4.49
N GLU A 21 -3.27 -1.63 -3.88
CA GLU A 21 -2.05 -2.45 -3.79
C GLU A 21 -1.51 -2.79 -5.18
N LYS A 22 -2.37 -3.26 -6.07
CA LYS A 22 -2.01 -3.57 -7.45
C LYS A 22 -1.51 -2.34 -8.20
N ALA A 23 -2.14 -1.19 -8.03
CA ALA A 23 -1.71 0.06 -8.64
C ALA A 23 -0.36 0.53 -8.07
N LEU A 24 -0.15 0.41 -6.76
CA LEU A 24 1.09 0.78 -6.09
C LEU A 24 2.28 -0.01 -6.65
N TYR A 25 2.19 -1.33 -6.62
CA TYR A 25 3.31 -2.19 -7.04
C TYR A 25 3.52 -2.21 -8.55
N ASN A 26 2.46 -2.26 -9.36
CA ASN A 26 2.58 -2.43 -10.80
C ASN A 26 2.50 -1.13 -11.60
N GLY A 27 1.85 -0.11 -11.07
CA GLY A 27 1.66 1.16 -11.78
C GLY A 27 2.55 2.29 -11.29
N ILE A 28 2.84 2.35 -10.00
CA ILE A 28 3.56 3.47 -9.39
C ILE A 28 5.04 3.12 -9.19
N ILE A 29 5.34 2.16 -8.32
CA ILE A 29 6.73 1.82 -7.98
C ILE A 29 7.48 1.28 -9.19
N SER A 30 6.81 0.52 -10.05
CA SER A 30 7.42 0.00 -11.29
C SER A 30 7.91 1.09 -12.25
N GLY A 31 7.44 2.32 -12.10
CA GLY A 31 7.90 3.46 -12.90
C GLY A 31 9.33 3.90 -12.57
N ILE A 32 9.88 3.54 -11.42
CA ILE A 32 11.21 3.96 -10.96
C ILE A 32 12.21 2.81 -11.10
N SER A 33 13.48 3.13 -11.36
CA SER A 33 14.59 2.18 -11.24
C SER A 33 14.86 1.87 -9.77
N LEU A 34 15.43 0.68 -9.48
CA LEU A 34 15.73 0.24 -8.11
C LEU A 34 16.68 1.19 -7.37
N ASP A 35 17.57 1.85 -8.11
CA ASP A 35 18.49 2.85 -7.56
C ASP A 35 17.87 4.25 -7.40
N GLY A 36 16.60 4.42 -7.77
CA GLY A 36 15.86 5.68 -7.68
C GLY A 36 16.30 6.77 -8.67
N THR A 37 17.28 6.50 -9.56
CA THR A 37 17.91 7.53 -10.38
C THR A 37 17.26 7.73 -11.75
N LYS A 38 16.35 6.84 -12.14
CA LYS A 38 15.71 6.84 -13.47
C LYS A 38 14.23 6.52 -13.34
N PHE A 39 13.43 7.03 -14.26
CA PHE A 39 12.00 6.83 -14.25
C PHE A 39 11.42 6.71 -15.66
N PHE A 40 10.18 6.25 -15.76
CA PHE A 40 9.36 6.35 -16.96
C PHE A 40 8.47 7.58 -16.90
N TYR A 41 8.38 8.33 -18.00
CA TYR A 41 7.35 9.36 -18.16
C TYR A 41 5.99 8.73 -18.43
N VAL A 42 5.95 7.76 -19.33
CA VAL A 42 4.80 6.89 -19.57
C VAL A 42 5.18 5.51 -19.09
N ASN A 43 4.43 4.96 -18.13
CA ASN A 43 4.67 3.65 -17.54
C ASN A 43 3.61 2.63 -17.99
N PRO A 44 3.67 2.12 -19.24
CA PRO A 44 2.74 1.11 -19.70
C PRO A 44 3.02 -0.23 -19.02
N LEU A 45 1.99 -1.06 -18.86
CA LEU A 45 2.12 -2.41 -18.28
C LEU A 45 3.01 -3.34 -19.12
N ALA A 46 3.11 -3.07 -20.42
CA ALA A 46 3.98 -3.81 -21.33
C ALA A 46 4.68 -2.87 -22.29
N VAL A 47 5.99 -2.98 -22.40
CA VAL A 47 6.80 -2.26 -23.38
C VAL A 47 7.27 -3.22 -24.45
N LYS A 48 6.87 -2.95 -25.71
CA LYS A 48 7.35 -3.69 -26.89
C LYS A 48 8.33 -2.79 -27.66
N PRO A 49 9.65 -2.93 -27.47
CA PRO A 49 10.64 -2.00 -28.02
C PRO A 49 10.55 -1.80 -29.53
N LYS A 50 10.18 -2.87 -30.26
CA LYS A 50 10.02 -2.81 -31.73
C LYS A 50 8.77 -2.03 -32.17
N ALA A 51 7.75 -1.89 -31.32
CA ALA A 51 6.51 -1.18 -31.62
C ALA A 51 6.61 0.31 -31.26
N VAL A 52 7.38 0.69 -30.23
CA VAL A 52 7.48 2.05 -29.71
C VAL A 52 7.87 3.07 -30.81
N LYS A 53 8.73 2.71 -31.74
CA LYS A 53 9.16 3.59 -32.83
C LYS A 53 8.22 3.60 -34.05
N LYS A 54 7.26 2.69 -34.12
CA LYS A 54 6.39 2.52 -35.31
C LYS A 54 4.97 3.01 -35.08
N ASP A 55 4.53 3.05 -33.83
CA ASP A 55 3.16 3.43 -33.47
C ASP A 55 3.16 4.84 -32.87
N GLN A 56 2.49 5.78 -33.55
CA GLN A 56 2.42 7.17 -33.09
C GLN A 56 1.76 7.31 -31.71
N ARG A 57 0.90 6.38 -31.31
CA ARG A 57 0.29 6.37 -29.97
C ARG A 57 1.32 6.12 -28.86
N LEU A 58 2.47 5.55 -29.22
CA LEU A 58 3.55 5.19 -28.32
C LEU A 58 4.74 6.17 -28.38
N ILE A 59 4.58 7.32 -29.01
CA ILE A 59 5.67 8.29 -29.22
C ILE A 59 6.31 8.76 -27.90
N HIS A 60 5.57 8.76 -26.82
CA HIS A 60 6.05 9.15 -25.49
C HIS A 60 6.59 7.99 -24.65
N VAL A 61 6.54 6.78 -25.18
CA VAL A 61 6.99 5.58 -24.49
C VAL A 61 8.45 5.32 -24.79
N GLU A 62 9.30 5.42 -23.78
CA GLU A 62 10.68 4.98 -23.87
C GLU A 62 10.81 3.53 -23.38
N PRO A 63 11.58 2.66 -24.09
CA PRO A 63 11.74 1.27 -23.69
C PRO A 63 12.61 1.07 -22.45
N ARG A 64 13.27 2.12 -22.00
CA ARG A 64 14.14 2.13 -20.81
C ARG A 64 13.86 3.38 -19.99
N ARG A 65 13.97 3.27 -18.67
CA ARG A 65 13.88 4.41 -17.77
C ARG A 65 14.99 5.42 -18.07
N GLN A 66 14.66 6.70 -18.05
CA GLN A 66 15.57 7.81 -18.33
C GLN A 66 15.85 8.60 -17.05
N LYS A 67 17.00 9.27 -16.99
CA LYS A 67 17.32 10.20 -15.90
C LYS A 67 16.46 11.46 -15.96
N TRP A 68 16.01 11.83 -17.14
CA TRP A 68 15.24 13.03 -17.39
C TRP A 68 14.33 12.89 -18.62
N PHE A 69 13.22 13.59 -18.58
CA PHE A 69 12.31 13.84 -19.69
C PHE A 69 12.09 15.36 -19.81
N ALA A 70 11.61 15.85 -20.95
CA ALA A 70 11.32 17.27 -21.17
C ALA A 70 10.27 17.83 -20.18
N CYS A 71 9.47 16.98 -19.57
CA CYS A 71 8.50 17.31 -18.52
C CYS A 71 8.87 16.62 -17.20
N ALA A 72 8.89 17.37 -16.11
CA ALA A 72 9.30 16.92 -14.78
C ALA A 72 8.14 16.56 -13.85
N CYS A 73 6.97 16.16 -14.36
CA CYS A 73 5.79 15.88 -13.54
C CYS A 73 5.87 14.53 -12.81
N CYS A 74 6.57 13.53 -13.33
CA CYS A 74 6.56 12.16 -12.81
C CYS A 74 7.29 12.03 -11.47
N PRO A 75 8.55 12.49 -11.29
CA PRO A 75 9.24 12.39 -10.02
C PRO A 75 8.51 13.05 -8.85
N PRO A 76 8.00 14.31 -8.94
CA PRO A 76 7.27 14.93 -7.84
C PRO A 76 5.94 14.24 -7.52
N ASN A 77 5.23 13.69 -8.53
CA ASN A 77 4.01 12.93 -8.26
C ASN A 77 4.31 11.63 -7.53
N LEU A 78 5.41 10.99 -7.86
CA LEU A 78 5.85 9.80 -7.17
C LEU A 78 6.28 10.12 -5.74
N ALA A 79 7.09 11.17 -5.54
CA ALA A 79 7.47 11.63 -4.21
C ALA A 79 6.24 11.96 -3.37
N ARG A 80 5.26 12.67 -3.94
CA ARG A 80 3.99 12.96 -3.28
C ARG A 80 3.24 11.69 -2.86
N MET A 81 3.17 10.69 -3.71
CA MET A 81 2.54 9.41 -3.38
C MET A 81 3.28 8.70 -2.24
N MET A 82 4.60 8.64 -2.30
CA MET A 82 5.41 7.98 -1.27
C MET A 82 5.30 8.68 0.09
N THR A 83 5.29 10.01 0.13
CA THR A 83 5.14 10.77 1.38
C THR A 83 3.74 10.68 1.98
N SER A 84 2.71 10.43 1.18
CA SER A 84 1.33 10.23 1.67
C SER A 84 0.94 8.76 1.82
N LEU A 85 1.87 7.82 1.63
CA LEU A 85 1.57 6.39 1.67
C LEU A 85 1.00 5.94 3.02
N GLY A 86 1.46 6.54 4.11
CA GLY A 86 0.95 6.26 5.46
C GLY A 86 -0.56 6.44 5.60
N GLU A 87 -1.16 7.40 4.88
CA GLU A 87 -2.61 7.65 4.88
C GLU A 87 -3.43 6.50 4.26
N TYR A 88 -2.77 5.59 3.54
CA TYR A 88 -3.41 4.47 2.85
C TYR A 88 -3.18 3.12 3.52
N ILE A 89 -2.18 3.02 4.39
CA ILE A 89 -1.85 1.77 5.09
C ILE A 89 -2.96 1.43 6.07
N TYR A 90 -3.45 2.41 6.82
CA TYR A 90 -4.47 2.21 7.85
C TYR A 90 -5.69 3.09 7.63
N THR A 91 -6.79 2.66 8.22
CA THR A 91 -8.01 3.45 8.40
C THR A 91 -8.54 3.16 9.80
N THR A 92 -9.08 4.18 10.47
CA THR A 92 -9.72 4.01 11.78
C THR A 92 -11.19 4.40 11.66
N GLU A 93 -12.07 3.60 12.26
CA GLU A 93 -13.50 3.87 12.34
C GLU A 93 -14.04 3.37 13.68
N GLY A 94 -14.55 4.29 14.49
CA GLY A 94 -15.01 3.95 15.84
C GLY A 94 -13.89 3.31 16.67
N ASN A 95 -14.13 2.07 17.08
CA ASN A 95 -13.18 1.26 17.88
C ASN A 95 -12.32 0.32 17.04
N THR A 96 -12.38 0.41 15.71
CA THR A 96 -11.71 -0.51 14.81
C THR A 96 -10.56 0.17 14.08
N VAL A 97 -9.41 -0.48 14.05
CA VAL A 97 -8.25 -0.13 13.21
C VAL A 97 -8.17 -1.12 12.07
N TYR A 98 -8.28 -0.64 10.85
CA TYR A 98 -8.18 -1.45 9.63
C TYR A 98 -6.78 -1.34 9.03
N GLN A 99 -6.12 -2.47 8.81
CA GLN A 99 -4.89 -2.54 8.01
C GLN A 99 -5.23 -2.86 6.55
N ASN A 100 -5.05 -1.89 5.68
CA ASN A 100 -5.41 -2.01 4.25
C ASN A 100 -4.24 -2.52 3.40
N LEU A 101 -3.01 -2.11 3.72
CA LEU A 101 -1.80 -2.50 3.00
C LEU A 101 -0.81 -3.15 3.96
N PHE A 102 -0.15 -4.21 3.51
CA PHE A 102 0.86 -4.92 4.27
C PHE A 102 2.24 -4.30 4.03
N ILE A 103 2.50 -3.19 4.72
CA ILE A 103 3.76 -2.43 4.63
C ILE A 103 4.34 -2.31 6.02
N GLY A 104 5.63 -2.60 6.17
CA GLY A 104 6.35 -2.42 7.42
C GLY A 104 6.26 -0.97 7.90
N SER A 105 5.75 -0.76 9.12
CA SER A 105 5.45 0.58 9.61
C SER A 105 5.19 0.60 11.11
N ASP A 106 5.38 1.76 11.72
CA ASP A 106 4.92 2.09 13.05
C ASP A 106 3.74 3.05 12.93
N MET A 107 2.62 2.72 13.57
CA MET A 107 1.41 3.55 13.61
C MET A 107 1.07 3.88 15.06
N LYS A 108 0.89 5.15 15.33
CA LYS A 108 0.29 5.63 16.59
C LYS A 108 -1.10 6.18 16.31
N THR A 109 -2.04 5.78 17.12
CA THR A 109 -3.43 6.28 17.03
C THR A 109 -4.08 6.25 18.40
N GLU A 110 -5.19 6.96 18.52
CA GLU A 110 -6.04 6.94 19.70
C GLU A 110 -7.31 6.16 19.40
N VAL A 111 -7.65 5.22 20.27
CA VAL A 111 -8.90 4.45 20.21
C VAL A 111 -9.54 4.48 21.59
N ASN A 112 -10.80 4.90 21.67
CA ASN A 112 -11.54 5.06 22.94
C ASN A 112 -10.83 5.96 23.96
N GLY A 113 -10.15 7.02 23.50
CA GLY A 113 -9.40 7.92 24.36
C GLY A 113 -8.08 7.37 24.89
N LYS A 114 -7.60 6.25 24.32
CA LYS A 114 -6.36 5.59 24.73
C LYS A 114 -5.38 5.50 23.55
N GLU A 115 -4.13 5.86 23.78
CA GLU A 115 -3.09 5.73 22.77
C GLU A 115 -2.68 4.27 22.60
N ILE A 116 -2.61 3.82 21.35
CA ILE A 116 -2.07 2.53 20.96
C ILE A 116 -0.99 2.73 19.90
N THR A 117 0.00 1.86 19.90
CA THR A 117 1.03 1.79 18.86
C THR A 117 1.01 0.40 18.25
N LEU A 118 0.99 0.36 16.92
CA LEU A 118 1.12 -0.86 16.15
C LEU A 118 2.50 -0.87 15.48
N HIS A 119 3.25 -1.93 15.68
CA HIS A 119 4.52 -2.18 15.00
C HIS A 119 4.32 -3.31 14.00
N VAL A 120 4.33 -2.99 12.71
CA VAL A 120 4.19 -3.97 11.64
C VAL A 120 5.54 -4.26 11.03
N THR A 121 5.95 -5.52 11.06
CA THR A 121 7.18 -6.00 10.47
C THR A 121 6.87 -7.01 9.37
N THR A 122 7.36 -6.78 8.17
CA THR A 122 7.14 -7.65 7.02
C THR A 122 8.15 -7.37 5.92
N SER A 123 8.46 -8.37 5.12
CA SER A 123 9.15 -8.26 3.82
C SER A 123 8.17 -8.44 2.64
N TYR A 124 6.88 -8.31 2.87
CA TYR A 124 5.86 -8.38 1.82
C TYR A 124 6.12 -7.35 0.71
N PRO A 125 6.00 -7.67 -0.57
CA PRO A 125 5.39 -8.88 -1.14
C PRO A 125 6.39 -10.04 -1.42
N TRP A 126 7.61 -9.97 -0.92
CA TRP A 126 8.65 -11.01 -1.16
C TRP A 126 8.52 -12.20 -0.21
N GLU A 127 7.98 -11.94 0.98
CA GLU A 127 7.69 -12.94 1.99
C GLU A 127 6.20 -12.88 2.38
N GLU A 128 5.63 -14.01 2.75
CA GLU A 128 4.20 -14.14 3.03
C GLU A 128 3.84 -13.72 4.47
N THR A 129 4.84 -13.59 5.35
CA THR A 129 4.61 -13.33 6.77
C THR A 129 4.50 -11.85 7.06
N VAL A 130 3.46 -11.49 7.81
CA VAL A 130 3.26 -10.16 8.38
C VAL A 130 3.12 -10.32 9.90
N SER A 131 4.00 -9.69 10.66
CA SER A 131 3.94 -9.69 12.11
C SER A 131 3.45 -8.32 12.61
N VAL A 132 2.46 -8.36 13.49
CA VAL A 132 1.91 -7.16 14.11
C VAL A 132 2.09 -7.26 15.62
N ARG A 133 2.80 -6.30 16.20
CA ARG A 133 2.91 -6.15 17.65
C ARG A 133 2.10 -4.93 18.07
N VAL A 134 1.22 -5.15 19.02
CA VAL A 134 0.43 -4.10 19.65
C VAL A 134 1.13 -3.66 20.93
N GLU A 135 1.32 -2.37 21.10
CA GLU A 135 1.85 -1.76 22.31
C GLU A 135 0.87 -0.70 22.79
N SER A 136 0.47 -0.78 24.04
CA SER A 136 -0.38 0.20 24.69
C SER A 136 0.08 0.39 26.13
N MET A 137 0.10 1.62 26.60
CA MET A 137 0.43 1.95 27.99
C MET A 137 -0.74 1.73 28.95
N GLU A 138 -1.94 1.56 28.40
CA GLU A 138 -3.16 1.35 29.16
C GLU A 138 -3.93 0.16 28.58
N ASP A 139 -4.82 -0.46 29.37
CA ASP A 139 -5.75 -1.49 28.87
C ASP A 139 -6.72 -0.88 27.85
N ALA A 140 -6.33 -0.94 26.57
CA ALA A 140 -7.13 -0.48 25.45
C ALA A 140 -7.78 -1.68 24.76
N ALA A 141 -9.10 -1.77 24.83
CA ALA A 141 -9.86 -2.73 24.05
C ALA A 141 -10.23 -2.09 22.70
N PHE A 142 -9.78 -2.69 21.60
CA PHE A 142 -10.11 -2.27 20.25
C PHE A 142 -10.17 -3.47 19.30
N GLU A 143 -10.76 -3.26 18.15
CA GLU A 143 -10.78 -4.25 17.08
C GLU A 143 -9.65 -3.96 16.10
N TYR A 144 -8.89 -4.97 15.74
CA TYR A 144 -7.91 -4.89 14.69
C TYR A 144 -8.35 -5.75 13.51
N ALA A 145 -8.74 -5.09 12.44
CA ALA A 145 -9.20 -5.71 11.20
C ALA A 145 -8.10 -5.62 10.15
N PHE A 146 -7.76 -6.72 9.52
CA PHE A 146 -6.83 -6.75 8.40
C PHE A 146 -7.51 -7.29 7.16
N ARG A 147 -7.08 -6.76 6.03
CA ARG A 147 -7.59 -7.19 4.74
C ARG A 147 -7.10 -8.61 4.42
N VAL A 148 -8.01 -9.46 3.97
CA VAL A 148 -7.64 -10.68 3.27
C VAL A 148 -7.60 -10.34 1.77
N PRO A 149 -6.41 -10.33 1.13
CA PRO A 149 -6.32 -9.99 -0.29
C PRO A 149 -7.15 -10.91 -1.16
N GLY A 150 -7.85 -10.38 -2.15
CA GLY A 150 -8.73 -11.18 -3.02
C GLY A 150 -8.02 -12.27 -3.83
N TRP A 151 -6.70 -12.18 -3.97
CA TRP A 151 -5.86 -13.22 -4.59
C TRP A 151 -5.41 -14.30 -3.58
N CYS A 152 -5.48 -14.04 -2.27
CA CYS A 152 -5.07 -14.96 -1.22
C CYS A 152 -6.14 -16.04 -1.02
N ARG A 153 -5.78 -17.30 -1.23
CA ARG A 153 -6.70 -18.44 -1.11
C ARG A 153 -6.70 -19.11 0.25
N GLY A 154 -5.77 -18.75 1.10
CA GLY A 154 -5.67 -19.26 2.46
C GLY A 154 -4.81 -18.32 3.29
N MET A 155 -5.36 -17.82 4.38
CA MET A 155 -4.66 -16.98 5.34
C MET A 155 -4.75 -17.64 6.70
N THR A 156 -3.64 -17.70 7.40
CA THR A 156 -3.59 -18.21 8.78
C THR A 156 -3.25 -17.07 9.70
N VAL A 157 -3.99 -16.93 10.76
CA VAL A 157 -3.72 -15.95 11.81
C VAL A 157 -3.28 -16.70 13.06
N THR A 158 -2.12 -16.36 13.57
CA THR A 158 -1.63 -16.89 14.85
C THR A 158 -1.52 -15.75 15.83
N VAL A 159 -2.15 -15.88 16.98
CA VAL A 159 -2.09 -14.88 18.03
C VAL A 159 -1.26 -15.44 19.19
N SER A 160 -0.19 -14.73 19.55
CA SER A 160 0.61 -15.05 20.72
C SER A 160 0.18 -14.12 21.85
N TYR A 161 -0.34 -14.72 22.92
CA TYR A 161 -0.94 -13.97 24.01
C TYR A 161 0.04 -13.55 25.08
N THR A 162 -0.11 -12.28 25.48
CA THR A 162 -0.06 -12.03 26.93
C THR A 162 -1.43 -11.59 27.49
N HIS A 163 -2.33 -10.94 26.72
CA HIS A 163 -3.67 -10.51 27.21
C HIS A 163 -4.71 -10.21 26.11
N LEU A 164 -4.78 -10.95 25.00
CA LEU A 164 -5.76 -10.70 23.93
C LEU A 164 -6.81 -11.83 23.86
N ARG A 165 -8.09 -11.47 23.75
CA ARG A 165 -9.14 -12.39 23.34
C ARG A 165 -9.37 -12.24 21.83
N ALA A 166 -9.15 -13.30 21.05
CA ALA A 166 -9.50 -13.34 19.66
C ALA A 166 -10.96 -13.78 19.52
N HIS A 167 -11.73 -13.08 18.71
CA HIS A 167 -12.99 -13.56 18.17
C HIS A 167 -12.79 -13.79 16.67
N GLU A 168 -12.92 -15.04 16.26
CA GLU A 168 -12.99 -15.39 14.84
C GLU A 168 -14.44 -15.14 14.39
N THR A 169 -14.59 -14.37 13.32
CA THR A 169 -15.84 -14.24 12.58
C THR A 169 -15.69 -14.82 11.20
#